data_8d0d799dbb88d18955ac8dede10c71f1
#
_entry.id   8d0d799dbb88d18955ac8dede10c71f1
#
_cell.length_a   1.000
_cell.length_b   1.000
_cell.length_c   1.000
_cell.angle_alpha   90.00
_cell.angle_beta   90.00
_cell.angle_gamma   90.00
#
_symmetry.space_group_name_H-M   'P 1'
#
loop_
_entity.id
_entity.type
_entity.pdbx_description
1 polymer ?
#
loop_
_entity_poly.entity_id
_entity_poly.type
_entity_poly.pdbx_seq_one_letter_code
_entity_poly.pdbx_strand_id
1 'polypeptide(L)'
;METVVQSMKRAAAFSVFLAAGLVLAGPLDAAPRINDFSTQARVEYVLACMSDVASDYVYMQKCSCAVDTIAAHLTYDQFVDAQTIRSVQQSFNAHADVYRNLDIAKEPLDKFYRAEALAELKCF
;
A
#
# COMPACT_ATOMS: atom_id res chain seq x y z
N MET A 1 -16.39 58.39 39.94
CA MET A 1 -15.13 57.62 39.77
C MET A 1 -15.26 56.12 39.96
N GLU A 2 -16.38 55.60 40.45
CA GLU A 2 -16.55 54.14 40.71
C GLU A 2 -17.03 53.31 39.53
N THR A 3 -17.61 53.92 38.52
CA THR A 3 -18.17 53.18 37.35
C THR A 3 -17.15 52.70 36.33
N VAL A 4 -15.95 53.30 36.31
CA VAL A 4 -14.89 52.95 35.34
C VAL A 4 -14.08 51.71 35.81
N VAL A 5 -13.95 51.53 37.13
CA VAL A 5 -13.19 50.42 37.72
C VAL A 5 -13.94 49.10 37.64
N GLN A 6 -15.27 49.09 37.64
CA GLN A 6 -16.06 47.88 37.49
C GLN A 6 -16.12 47.33 36.08
N SER A 7 -15.92 48.18 35.07
CA SER A 7 -15.90 47.74 33.66
C SER A 7 -14.64 46.95 33.29
N MET A 8 -13.52 47.24 33.98
CA MET A 8 -12.24 46.56 33.73
C MET A 8 -12.15 45.16 34.38
N LYS A 9 -12.98 44.85 35.35
CA LYS A 9 -12.97 43.53 36.05
C LYS A 9 -13.82 42.50 35.29
N ARG A 10 -14.65 42.87 34.34
CA ARG A 10 -15.46 41.93 33.55
C ARG A 10 -14.81 41.50 32.23
N ALA A 11 -13.74 42.18 31.80
CA ALA A 11 -13.02 41.79 30.59
C ALA A 11 -11.95 40.73 30.76
N ALA A 12 -11.58 40.39 32.00
CA ALA A 12 -10.52 39.40 32.29
C ALA A 12 -11.01 37.98 32.49
N ALA A 13 -12.32 37.75 32.48
CA ALA A 13 -12.88 36.38 32.75
C ALA A 13 -13.28 35.60 31.49
N PHE A 14 -13.11 36.15 30.31
CA PHE A 14 -13.56 35.49 29.06
C PHE A 14 -12.44 34.91 28.20
N SER A 15 -11.18 35.00 28.63
CA SER A 15 -10.02 34.55 27.81
C SER A 15 -9.44 33.20 28.20
N VAL A 16 -10.05 32.45 29.09
CA VAL A 16 -9.45 31.18 29.60
C VAL A 16 -10.10 29.91 29.01
N PHE A 17 -11.16 30.01 28.24
CA PHE A 17 -11.89 28.82 27.75
C PHE A 17 -11.66 28.43 26.29
N LEU A 18 -10.70 29.02 25.57
CA LEU A 18 -10.45 28.71 24.16
C LEU A 18 -9.16 27.91 23.90
N ALA A 19 -8.56 27.31 24.93
CA ALA A 19 -7.29 26.57 24.79
C ALA A 19 -7.40 25.04 25.02
N ALA A 20 -8.60 24.47 25.03
CA ALA A 20 -8.79 23.04 25.32
C ALA A 20 -9.42 22.25 24.15
N GLY A 21 -9.07 22.59 22.92
CA GLY A 21 -9.63 21.94 21.72
C GLY A 21 -8.61 21.48 20.68
N LEU A 22 -7.32 21.37 21.04
CA LEU A 22 -6.36 20.72 20.17
C LEU A 22 -6.46 19.20 20.41
N VAL A 23 -7.50 18.59 19.85
CA VAL A 23 -7.54 17.13 19.67
C VAL A 23 -6.35 16.80 18.76
N LEU A 24 -5.29 16.27 19.35
CA LEU A 24 -4.24 15.58 18.64
C LEU A 24 -4.90 14.44 17.87
N ALA A 25 -5.27 14.69 16.61
CA ALA A 25 -5.48 13.62 15.66
C ALA A 25 -4.11 12.93 15.52
N GLY A 26 -3.87 11.94 16.38
CA GLY A 26 -2.74 11.04 16.23
C GLY A 26 -2.81 10.42 14.84
N PRO A 27 -1.68 10.01 14.24
CA PRO A 27 -1.71 9.27 13.00
C PRO A 27 -2.67 8.08 13.19
N LEU A 28 -3.63 7.95 12.30
CA LEU A 28 -4.40 6.73 12.18
C LEU A 28 -3.38 5.65 11.80
N ASP A 29 -2.83 4.97 12.80
CA ASP A 29 -2.04 3.77 12.59
C ASP A 29 -2.95 2.82 11.81
N ALA A 30 -2.71 2.73 10.50
CA ALA A 30 -3.30 1.70 9.68
C ALA A 30 -2.91 0.37 10.36
N ALA A 31 -3.92 -0.39 10.82
CA ALA A 31 -3.69 -1.68 11.44
C ALA A 31 -2.68 -2.46 10.57
N PRO A 32 -1.67 -3.09 11.19
CA PRO A 32 -0.66 -3.82 10.43
C PRO A 32 -1.38 -4.82 9.53
N ARG A 33 -1.20 -4.70 8.22
CA ARG A 33 -1.78 -5.66 7.28
C ARG A 33 -1.19 -7.02 7.61
N ILE A 34 -2.05 -7.98 7.90
CA ILE A 34 -1.62 -9.36 8.08
C ILE A 34 -1.11 -9.81 6.72
N ASN A 35 0.17 -10.13 6.66
CA ASN A 35 0.77 -10.70 5.47
C ASN A 35 0.30 -12.15 5.35
N ASP A 36 -0.58 -12.41 4.39
CA ASP A 36 -1.26 -13.69 4.15
C ASP A 36 -0.57 -14.55 3.07
N PHE A 37 0.58 -14.08 2.54
CA PHE A 37 1.38 -14.89 1.61
C PHE A 37 2.00 -16.08 2.33
N SER A 38 1.67 -17.29 1.86
CA SER A 38 2.28 -18.51 2.37
C SER A 38 3.77 -18.58 2.02
N THR A 39 4.54 -19.37 2.77
CA THR A 39 5.95 -19.64 2.44
C THR A 39 6.09 -20.22 1.04
N GLN A 40 5.18 -21.11 0.63
CA GLN A 40 5.18 -21.70 -0.71
C GLN A 40 5.02 -20.60 -1.78
N ALA A 41 4.05 -19.70 -1.65
CA ALA A 41 3.82 -18.61 -2.60
C ALA A 41 5.06 -17.72 -2.75
N ARG A 42 5.77 -17.44 -1.65
CA ARG A 42 7.02 -16.67 -1.68
C ARG A 42 8.14 -17.40 -2.41
N VAL A 43 8.30 -18.71 -2.13
CA VAL A 43 9.31 -19.53 -2.81
C VAL A 43 9.03 -19.61 -4.31
N GLU A 44 7.77 -19.81 -4.72
CA GLU A 44 7.36 -19.83 -6.12
C GLU A 44 7.66 -18.50 -6.82
N TYR A 45 7.37 -17.38 -6.16
CA TYR A 45 7.71 -16.04 -6.68
C TYR A 45 9.22 -15.89 -6.87
N VAL A 46 10.03 -16.24 -5.86
CA VAL A 46 11.49 -16.11 -5.91
C VAL A 46 12.07 -16.97 -7.02
N LEU A 47 11.59 -18.21 -7.18
CA LEU A 47 12.02 -19.09 -8.27
C LEU A 47 11.68 -18.53 -9.65
N ALA A 48 10.47 -17.97 -9.81
CA ALA A 48 10.05 -17.33 -11.05
C ALA A 48 10.88 -16.06 -11.34
N CYS A 49 11.14 -15.25 -10.32
CA CYS A 49 11.97 -14.04 -10.43
C CYS A 49 13.42 -14.36 -10.84
N MET A 50 13.93 -15.51 -10.42
CA MET A 50 15.30 -15.97 -10.73
C MET A 50 15.40 -16.77 -12.03
N SER A 51 14.30 -17.00 -12.76
CA SER A 51 14.30 -17.92 -13.92
C SER A 51 15.28 -17.53 -15.03
N ASP A 52 15.54 -16.26 -15.19
CA ASP A 52 16.38 -15.70 -16.26
C ASP A 52 17.81 -15.37 -15.80
N VAL A 53 18.13 -15.59 -14.52
CA VAL A 53 19.46 -15.32 -13.98
C VAL A 53 20.07 -16.60 -13.40
N ALA A 54 21.36 -16.81 -13.65
CA ALA A 54 22.09 -17.91 -13.03
C ALA A 54 21.97 -17.79 -11.51
N SER A 55 21.98 -18.95 -10.80
CA SER A 55 21.81 -19.06 -9.33
C SER A 55 22.76 -18.11 -8.57
N ASP A 56 22.39 -16.85 -8.48
CA ASP A 56 23.12 -15.79 -7.80
C ASP A 56 22.45 -15.49 -6.46
N TYR A 57 23.19 -15.62 -5.38
CA TYR A 57 22.72 -15.34 -4.03
C TYR A 57 22.23 -13.90 -3.85
N VAL A 58 22.89 -12.93 -4.48
CA VAL A 58 22.49 -11.52 -4.43
C VAL A 58 21.14 -11.33 -5.11
N TYR A 59 20.92 -11.99 -6.25
CA TYR A 59 19.62 -11.95 -6.95
C TYR A 59 18.52 -12.61 -6.15
N MET A 60 18.82 -13.73 -5.48
CA MET A 60 17.87 -14.38 -4.58
C MET A 60 17.41 -13.43 -3.46
N GLN A 61 18.34 -12.67 -2.86
CA GLN A 61 17.99 -11.68 -1.85
C GLN A 61 17.11 -10.55 -2.41
N LYS A 62 17.39 -10.08 -3.61
CA LYS A 62 16.58 -9.06 -4.30
C LYS A 62 15.18 -9.57 -4.59
N CYS A 63 15.04 -10.77 -5.14
CA CYS A 63 13.75 -11.40 -5.39
C CYS A 63 12.95 -11.65 -4.10
N SER A 64 13.63 -12.03 -3.01
CA SER A 64 12.99 -12.18 -1.69
C SER A 64 12.49 -10.84 -1.14
N CYS A 65 13.32 -9.79 -1.23
CA CYS A 65 12.91 -8.43 -0.88
C CYS A 65 11.70 -7.97 -1.71
N ALA A 66 11.67 -8.30 -3.01
CA ALA A 66 10.58 -7.91 -3.90
C ALA A 66 9.25 -8.54 -3.49
N VAL A 67 9.21 -9.85 -3.24
CA VAL A 67 7.96 -10.52 -2.79
C VAL A 67 7.49 -10.02 -1.44
N ASP A 68 8.41 -9.72 -0.51
CA ASP A 68 8.06 -9.15 0.79
C ASP A 68 7.47 -7.74 0.65
N THR A 69 8.01 -6.95 -0.27
CA THR A 69 7.50 -5.61 -0.56
C THR A 69 6.11 -5.69 -1.19
N ILE A 70 5.89 -6.57 -2.17
CA ILE A 70 4.58 -6.79 -2.80
C ILE A 70 3.56 -7.24 -1.75
N ALA A 71 3.91 -8.21 -0.91
CA ALA A 71 3.04 -8.73 0.15
C ALA A 71 2.71 -7.71 1.26
N ALA A 72 3.49 -6.65 1.39
CA ALA A 72 3.17 -5.51 2.27
C ALA A 72 2.07 -4.60 1.69
N HIS A 73 1.83 -4.65 0.38
CA HIS A 73 0.89 -3.78 -0.33
C HIS A 73 -0.36 -4.47 -0.86
N LEU A 74 -0.29 -5.79 -1.07
CA LEU A 74 -1.39 -6.60 -1.59
C LEU A 74 -1.71 -7.75 -0.64
N THR A 75 -2.97 -8.19 -0.61
CA THR A 75 -3.32 -9.51 -0.08
C THR A 75 -2.93 -10.58 -1.10
N TYR A 76 -2.80 -11.84 -0.65
CA TYR A 76 -2.48 -12.94 -1.55
C TYR A 76 -3.54 -13.12 -2.66
N ASP A 77 -4.82 -12.99 -2.31
CA ASP A 77 -5.91 -13.06 -3.30
C ASP A 77 -5.78 -11.96 -4.36
N GLN A 78 -5.52 -10.70 -3.95
CA GLN A 78 -5.30 -9.60 -4.89
C GLN A 78 -4.12 -9.84 -5.83
N PHE A 79 -3.06 -10.44 -5.31
CA PHE A 79 -1.89 -10.82 -6.09
C PHE A 79 -2.22 -11.90 -7.12
N VAL A 80 -2.92 -12.97 -6.73
CA VAL A 80 -3.32 -14.07 -7.61
C VAL A 80 -4.27 -13.59 -8.70
N ASP A 81 -5.26 -12.78 -8.34
CA ASP A 81 -6.22 -12.21 -9.30
C ASP A 81 -5.50 -11.37 -10.36
N ALA A 82 -4.63 -10.47 -9.94
CA ALA A 82 -3.88 -9.61 -10.85
C ALA A 82 -2.94 -10.42 -11.77
N GLN A 83 -2.25 -11.43 -11.24
CA GLN A 83 -1.40 -12.31 -12.03
C GLN A 83 -2.21 -13.14 -13.03
N THR A 84 -3.38 -13.61 -12.65
CA THR A 84 -4.28 -14.35 -13.53
C THR A 84 -4.76 -13.45 -14.67
N ILE A 85 -5.23 -12.25 -14.38
CA ILE A 85 -5.66 -11.28 -15.39
C ILE A 85 -4.50 -10.96 -16.36
N ARG A 86 -3.31 -10.67 -15.82
CA ARG A 86 -2.11 -10.39 -16.63
C ARG A 86 -1.74 -11.56 -17.53
N SER A 87 -1.76 -12.80 -17.02
CA SER A 87 -1.49 -14.01 -17.79
C SER A 87 -2.47 -14.20 -18.95
N VAL A 88 -3.77 -14.00 -18.71
CA VAL A 88 -4.79 -14.06 -19.75
C VAL A 88 -4.58 -12.98 -20.80
N GLN A 89 -4.28 -11.74 -20.40
CA GLN A 89 -4.04 -10.63 -21.32
C GLN A 89 -2.80 -10.85 -22.22
N GLN A 90 -1.79 -11.57 -21.72
CA GLN A 90 -0.58 -11.92 -22.44
C GLN A 90 -0.75 -13.15 -23.36
N SER A 91 -1.83 -13.91 -23.18
CA SER A 91 -2.10 -15.06 -24.03
C SER A 91 -2.51 -14.66 -25.45
N PHE A 92 -2.18 -15.51 -26.43
CA PHE A 92 -2.49 -15.30 -27.86
C PHE A 92 -3.82 -15.96 -28.25
N ASN A 93 -4.88 -15.74 -27.48
CA ASN A 93 -6.20 -16.30 -27.79
C ASN A 93 -7.27 -15.19 -27.88
N ALA A 94 -8.42 -15.53 -28.47
CA ALA A 94 -9.53 -14.59 -28.69
C ALA A 94 -10.10 -14.00 -27.40
N HIS A 95 -9.93 -14.68 -26.25
CA HIS A 95 -10.38 -14.18 -24.97
C HIS A 95 -9.47 -13.08 -24.39
N ALA A 96 -8.21 -13.04 -24.78
CA ALA A 96 -7.26 -12.03 -24.33
C ALA A 96 -7.70 -10.61 -24.68
N ASP A 97 -8.29 -10.42 -25.87
CA ASP A 97 -8.76 -9.10 -26.31
C ASP A 97 -9.93 -8.59 -25.46
N VAL A 98 -10.82 -9.49 -25.01
CA VAL A 98 -11.90 -9.15 -24.09
C VAL A 98 -11.31 -8.66 -22.76
N TYR A 99 -10.35 -9.39 -22.17
CA TYR A 99 -9.75 -9.04 -20.90
C TYR A 99 -8.88 -7.78 -20.96
N ARG A 100 -8.27 -7.46 -22.10
CA ARG A 100 -7.49 -6.22 -22.27
C ARG A 100 -8.36 -4.96 -22.15
N ASN A 101 -9.64 -5.07 -22.51
CA ASN A 101 -10.58 -3.94 -22.58
C ASN A 101 -11.59 -3.90 -21.44
N LEU A 102 -11.58 -4.87 -20.51
CA LEU A 102 -12.51 -4.88 -19.38
C LEU A 102 -12.08 -3.89 -18.29
N ASP A 103 -12.99 -2.99 -17.93
CA ASP A 103 -12.76 -2.04 -16.83
C ASP A 103 -12.50 -2.72 -15.49
N ILE A 104 -13.11 -3.88 -15.24
CA ILE A 104 -12.93 -4.68 -14.03
C ILE A 104 -11.49 -5.18 -13.86
N ALA A 105 -10.72 -5.29 -14.95
CA ALA A 105 -9.33 -5.71 -14.90
C ALA A 105 -8.37 -4.57 -14.51
N LYS A 106 -8.78 -3.31 -14.67
CA LYS A 106 -7.92 -2.14 -14.48
C LYS A 106 -7.50 -1.95 -13.04
N GLU A 107 -8.42 -2.01 -12.08
CA GLU A 107 -8.14 -1.76 -10.68
C GLU A 107 -7.19 -2.80 -10.06
N PRO A 108 -7.40 -4.12 -10.23
CA PRO A 108 -6.46 -5.13 -9.75
C PRO A 108 -5.06 -4.97 -10.34
N LEU A 109 -4.97 -4.72 -11.64
CA LEU A 109 -3.69 -4.53 -12.32
C LEU A 109 -2.97 -3.26 -11.89
N ASP A 110 -3.68 -2.15 -11.69
CA ASP A 110 -3.07 -0.90 -11.23
C ASP A 110 -2.46 -1.04 -9.83
N LYS A 111 -3.17 -1.69 -8.91
CA LYS A 111 -2.63 -2.00 -7.57
C LYS A 111 -1.39 -2.89 -7.66
N PHE A 112 -1.44 -3.90 -8.50
CA PHE A 112 -0.35 -4.84 -8.71
C PHE A 112 0.90 -4.15 -9.29
N TYR A 113 0.75 -3.39 -10.36
CA TYR A 113 1.87 -2.66 -10.97
C TYR A 113 2.48 -1.60 -10.05
N ARG A 114 1.69 -0.96 -9.19
CA ARG A 114 2.21 -0.06 -8.16
C ARG A 114 3.06 -0.82 -7.13
N ALA A 115 2.60 -1.98 -6.70
CA ALA A 115 3.36 -2.81 -5.75
C ALA A 115 4.66 -3.34 -6.38
N GLU A 116 4.63 -3.77 -7.67
CA GLU A 116 5.83 -4.15 -8.42
C GLU A 116 6.81 -2.98 -8.56
N ALA A 117 6.33 -1.79 -8.92
CA ALA A 117 7.19 -0.60 -9.06
C ALA A 117 7.87 -0.22 -7.73
N LEU A 118 7.16 -0.34 -6.61
CA LEU A 118 7.75 -0.12 -5.28
C LEU A 118 8.81 -1.17 -4.93
N ALA A 119 8.56 -2.43 -5.29
CA ALA A 119 9.52 -3.51 -5.11
C ALA A 119 10.78 -3.30 -5.96
N GLU A 120 10.61 -2.88 -7.22
CA GLU A 120 11.73 -2.55 -8.11
C GLU A 120 12.60 -1.43 -7.52
N LEU A 121 11.99 -0.32 -7.12
CA LEU A 121 12.72 0.82 -6.55
C LEU A 121 13.43 0.50 -5.22
N LYS A 122 12.91 -0.45 -4.45
CA LYS A 122 13.43 -0.75 -3.12
C LYS A 122 14.49 -1.85 -3.14
N CYS A 123 14.36 -2.82 -4.05
CA CYS A 123 15.11 -4.07 -3.99
C CYS A 123 16.16 -4.21 -5.10
N PHE A 124 16.03 -3.45 -6.20
CA PHE A 124 16.91 -3.52 -7.34
C PHE A 124 17.66 -2.21 -7.57
#